data_9028241caded31109911e428f6f423e0
#
_entry.id   9028241caded31109911e428f6f423e0
#
_cell.length_a   1.000
_cell.length_b   1.000
_cell.length_c   1.000
_cell.angle_alpha   90.00
_cell.angle_beta   90.00
_cell.angle_gamma   90.00
#
_symmetry.space_group_name_H-M   'P 1'
#
loop_
_entity.id
_entity.type
_entity.pdbx_description
1 polymer ?
#
loop_
_entity_poly.entity_id
_entity_poly.type
_entity_poly.pdbx_seq_one_letter_code
_entity_poly.pdbx_strand_id
1 'polypeptide(L)'
;TLKLTAWLLLLLSLGMFFGGIYMQVVLHQTKAPLWLGIVAALPLAIPLELWNFSDPDTLYRVMALQDRFLIACFGFAIGLGAILLYGVNLFTSPNFGLKAFFVGGVILGGLIFGIGVGLSGYFPGVIWIALGQGRRDAIYAALGGLLGAFVWSVIFGWVKPYLWDALNFGAITWPQLFGVPFSDKIGMFIASLIFGVIMFAVFLFLPRYPRQPVRHSCSFHLAGKGATIRFEDAMRDELAKYPKQNRYLVELINESSVRNARYVVVLGLAFTIEAVAVILLHQIFGESTTYSWIGAQLSYLVNPYWAASNPYFQLFGGMHIVNGVPVNKPFSEIGWEPITDLSTFLGGLISSIFISRRFMGFKRQIPTIWARRFGTSEAKRFLGSFFGAFLVLFGARMANGCASGHILSGNLQMAVSSFVFMLAVMVGAMITLRYVMRLKINSWGYA
;
A
#
# COMPACT_ATOMS: atom_id res chain seq x y z
N THR A 1 14.58 20.77 -6.97
CA THR A 1 14.47 19.68 -5.98
C THR A 1 13.78 18.45 -6.57
N LEU A 2 12.51 18.54 -7.03
CA LEU A 2 11.75 17.40 -7.57
C LEU A 2 12.48 16.62 -8.67
N LYS A 3 13.13 17.34 -9.62
CA LYS A 3 13.93 16.73 -10.69
C LYS A 3 15.06 15.87 -10.14
N LEU A 4 15.84 16.45 -9.23
CA LEU A 4 16.97 15.76 -8.63
C LEU A 4 16.49 14.55 -7.82
N THR A 5 15.44 14.72 -7.02
CA THR A 5 14.84 13.62 -6.24
C THR A 5 14.39 12.46 -7.12
N ALA A 6 13.68 12.73 -8.24
CA ALA A 6 13.20 11.68 -9.12
C ALA A 6 14.36 10.84 -9.71
N TRP A 7 15.42 11.49 -10.15
CA TRP A 7 16.61 10.79 -10.68
C TRP A 7 17.40 10.06 -9.59
N LEU A 8 17.55 10.65 -8.40
CA LEU A 8 18.23 9.98 -7.27
C LEU A 8 17.47 8.72 -6.84
N LEU A 9 16.13 8.78 -6.77
CA LEU A 9 15.32 7.61 -6.43
C LEU A 9 15.42 6.53 -7.51
N LEU A 10 15.43 6.90 -8.78
CA LEU A 10 15.61 5.93 -9.88
C LEU A 10 16.98 5.27 -9.81
N LEU A 11 18.04 6.04 -9.59
CA LEU A 11 19.40 5.48 -9.44
C LEU A 11 19.50 4.56 -8.23
N LEU A 12 18.86 4.94 -7.11
CA LEU A 12 18.81 4.09 -5.91
C LEU A 12 18.08 2.78 -6.20
N SER A 13 16.89 2.84 -6.83
CA SER A 13 16.12 1.64 -7.18
C SER A 13 16.88 0.73 -8.17
N LEU A 14 17.56 1.30 -9.15
CA LEU A 14 18.41 0.53 -10.06
C LEU A 14 19.58 -0.12 -9.32
N GLY A 15 20.24 0.61 -8.41
CA GLY A 15 21.30 0.06 -7.57
C GLY A 15 20.82 -1.10 -6.71
N MET A 16 19.64 -0.98 -6.09
CA MET A 16 19.00 -2.03 -5.31
C MET A 16 18.61 -3.24 -6.17
N PHE A 17 18.04 -2.99 -7.35
CA PHE A 17 17.64 -4.04 -8.29
C PHE A 17 18.85 -4.87 -8.77
N PHE A 18 19.89 -4.21 -9.27
CA PHE A 18 21.11 -4.91 -9.71
C PHE A 18 21.89 -5.51 -8.54
N GLY A 19 21.88 -4.84 -7.37
CA GLY A 19 22.42 -5.38 -6.13
C GLY A 19 21.73 -6.67 -5.70
N GLY A 20 20.40 -6.75 -5.82
CA GLY A 20 19.62 -7.95 -5.56
C GLY A 20 19.96 -9.09 -6.52
N ILE A 21 20.12 -8.81 -7.82
CA ILE A 21 20.56 -9.79 -8.82
C ILE A 21 21.96 -10.28 -8.48
N TYR A 22 22.90 -9.38 -8.23
CA TYR A 22 24.28 -9.71 -7.87
C TYR A 22 24.34 -10.60 -6.63
N MET A 23 23.57 -10.25 -5.59
CA MET A 23 23.51 -11.02 -4.36
C MET A 23 23.02 -12.46 -4.60
N GLN A 24 21.99 -12.65 -5.44
CA GLN A 24 21.45 -13.98 -5.73
C GLN A 24 22.35 -14.80 -6.67
N VAL A 25 22.92 -14.19 -7.72
CA VAL A 25 23.69 -14.89 -8.75
C VAL A 25 25.13 -15.13 -8.32
N VAL A 26 25.77 -14.14 -7.70
CA VAL A 26 27.21 -14.19 -7.38
C VAL A 26 27.47 -14.61 -5.93
N LEU A 27 26.70 -14.03 -4.99
CA LEU A 27 26.89 -14.34 -3.57
C LEU A 27 26.05 -15.53 -3.09
N HIS A 28 25.15 -16.04 -3.92
CA HIS A 28 24.21 -17.13 -3.58
C HIS A 28 23.40 -16.87 -2.28
N GLN A 29 23.10 -15.60 -2.01
CA GLN A 29 22.32 -15.15 -0.86
C GLN A 29 20.92 -14.74 -1.28
N THR A 30 19.93 -15.16 -0.51
CA THR A 30 18.50 -14.83 -0.77
C THR A 30 17.96 -13.73 0.13
N LYS A 31 18.73 -13.29 1.13
CA LYS A 31 18.32 -12.28 2.10
C LYS A 31 19.44 -11.28 2.34
N ALA A 32 19.16 -10.03 2.01
CA ALA A 32 20.05 -8.91 2.31
C ALA A 32 20.04 -8.56 3.81
N PRO A 33 21.06 -7.84 4.30
CA PRO A 33 21.10 -7.37 5.68
C PRO A 33 19.92 -6.46 6.01
N LEU A 34 19.36 -6.58 7.22
CA LEU A 34 18.17 -5.83 7.65
C LEU A 34 18.33 -4.32 7.53
N TRP A 35 19.52 -3.77 7.80
CA TRP A 35 19.76 -2.33 7.71
C TRP A 35 19.48 -1.74 6.32
N LEU A 36 19.62 -2.55 5.26
CA LEU A 36 19.32 -2.09 3.91
C LEU A 36 17.82 -1.76 3.74
N GLY A 37 16.95 -2.39 4.53
CA GLY A 37 15.53 -2.09 4.59
C GLY A 37 15.22 -0.62 4.95
N ILE A 38 16.12 0.07 5.69
CA ILE A 38 15.96 1.50 6.03
C ILE A 38 15.97 2.37 4.76
N VAL A 39 16.64 1.94 3.72
CA VAL A 39 16.76 2.69 2.47
C VAL A 39 15.80 2.16 1.41
N ALA A 40 15.50 0.87 1.45
CA ALA A 40 14.71 0.17 0.43
C ALA A 40 13.28 0.71 0.28
N ALA A 41 12.63 1.20 1.33
CA ALA A 41 11.28 1.74 1.21
C ALA A 41 11.22 3.22 0.79
N LEU A 42 12.35 3.95 0.73
CA LEU A 42 12.34 5.35 0.31
C LEU A 42 11.82 5.57 -1.13
N PRO A 43 12.24 4.77 -2.14
CA PRO A 43 11.71 4.93 -3.50
C PRO A 43 10.24 4.50 -3.65
N LEU A 44 9.66 3.85 -2.64
CA LEU A 44 8.24 3.55 -2.58
C LEU A 44 7.47 4.66 -1.85
N ALA A 45 7.94 5.10 -0.69
CA ALA A 45 7.25 6.04 0.17
C ALA A 45 7.25 7.48 -0.35
N ILE A 46 8.40 7.96 -0.86
CA ILE A 46 8.54 9.33 -1.37
C ILE A 46 7.62 9.59 -2.58
N PRO A 47 7.54 8.75 -3.62
CA PRO A 47 6.57 8.91 -4.69
C PRO A 47 5.11 8.91 -4.20
N LEU A 48 4.76 8.01 -3.27
CA LEU A 48 3.40 7.97 -2.72
C LEU A 48 3.04 9.27 -1.97
N GLU A 49 3.98 9.85 -1.19
CA GLU A 49 3.77 11.15 -0.57
C GLU A 49 3.62 12.25 -1.62
N LEU A 50 4.50 12.29 -2.63
CA LEU A 50 4.45 13.28 -3.71
C LEU A 50 3.16 13.19 -4.53
N TRP A 51 2.63 12.01 -4.72
CA TRP A 51 1.35 11.74 -5.37
C TRP A 51 0.13 11.98 -4.45
N ASN A 52 0.36 12.48 -3.25
CA ASN A 52 -0.67 12.79 -2.25
C ASN A 52 -1.49 11.57 -1.78
N PHE A 53 -0.88 10.38 -1.81
CA PHE A 53 -1.56 9.15 -1.40
C PHE A 53 -1.76 9.06 0.11
N SER A 54 -0.98 9.83 0.90
CA SER A 54 -1.13 9.97 2.35
C SER A 54 -2.33 10.83 2.79
N ASP A 55 -3.04 11.45 1.84
CA ASP A 55 -4.23 12.24 2.13
C ASP A 55 -5.50 11.39 2.01
N PRO A 56 -6.34 11.30 3.06
CA PRO A 56 -7.59 10.56 3.02
C PRO A 56 -8.55 10.97 1.90
N ASP A 57 -8.63 12.26 1.57
CA ASP A 57 -9.50 12.73 0.49
C ASP A 57 -9.08 12.16 -0.87
N THR A 58 -7.77 12.01 -1.09
CA THR A 58 -7.24 11.36 -2.28
C THR A 58 -7.65 9.89 -2.33
N LEU A 59 -7.48 9.17 -1.21
CA LEU A 59 -7.80 7.75 -1.17
C LEU A 59 -9.31 7.48 -1.30
N TYR A 60 -10.15 8.32 -0.70
CA TYR A 60 -11.60 8.24 -0.92
C TYR A 60 -11.98 8.37 -2.40
N ARG A 61 -11.35 9.30 -3.15
CA ARG A 61 -11.59 9.50 -4.58
C ARG A 61 -11.07 8.35 -5.42
N VAL A 62 -9.91 7.81 -5.09
CA VAL A 62 -9.35 6.62 -5.75
C VAL A 62 -10.28 5.44 -5.58
N MET A 63 -10.73 5.16 -4.36
CA MET A 63 -11.64 4.05 -4.07
C MET A 63 -13.05 4.27 -4.64
N ALA A 64 -13.48 5.53 -4.84
CA ALA A 64 -14.72 5.87 -5.53
C ALA A 64 -14.58 5.89 -7.06
N LEU A 65 -13.42 5.54 -7.62
CA LEU A 65 -13.09 5.61 -9.05
C LEU A 65 -13.22 7.03 -9.67
N GLN A 66 -13.17 8.05 -8.83
CA GLN A 66 -13.15 9.45 -9.27
C GLN A 66 -11.77 9.91 -9.70
N ASP A 67 -10.73 9.44 -9.00
CA ASP A 67 -9.33 9.70 -9.31
C ASP A 67 -8.65 8.41 -9.75
N ARG A 68 -8.28 8.36 -11.02
CA ARG A 68 -7.71 7.16 -11.64
C ARG A 68 -6.21 7.22 -11.85
N PHE A 69 -5.58 8.33 -11.49
CA PHE A 69 -4.13 8.49 -11.64
C PHE A 69 -3.36 7.42 -10.86
N LEU A 70 -3.68 7.24 -9.59
CA LEU A 70 -3.02 6.21 -8.75
C LEU A 70 -3.33 4.79 -9.22
N ILE A 71 -4.57 4.53 -9.64
CA ILE A 71 -4.94 3.22 -10.22
C ILE A 71 -4.07 2.94 -11.46
N ALA A 72 -3.87 3.95 -12.31
CA ALA A 72 -3.00 3.82 -13.47
C ALA A 72 -1.52 3.60 -13.10
N CYS A 73 -1.01 4.33 -12.08
CA CYS A 73 0.36 4.13 -11.59
C CYS A 73 0.56 2.73 -11.02
N PHE A 74 -0.37 2.22 -10.23
CA PHE A 74 -0.31 0.85 -9.71
C PHE A 74 -0.44 -0.19 -10.82
N GLY A 75 -1.36 0.01 -11.79
CA GLY A 75 -1.48 -0.88 -12.95
C GLY A 75 -0.20 -0.97 -13.77
N PHE A 76 0.45 0.18 -14.01
CA PHE A 76 1.76 0.23 -14.65
C PHE A 76 2.83 -0.51 -13.84
N ALA A 77 2.90 -0.24 -12.54
CA ALA A 77 3.87 -0.88 -11.64
C ALA A 77 3.67 -2.40 -11.57
N ILE A 78 2.43 -2.87 -11.52
CA ILE A 78 2.09 -4.30 -11.50
C ILE A 78 2.50 -4.95 -12.84
N GLY A 79 2.15 -4.36 -13.97
CA GLY A 79 2.46 -4.93 -15.29
C GLY A 79 3.96 -4.98 -15.59
N LEU A 80 4.65 -3.84 -15.44
CA LEU A 80 6.10 -3.78 -15.66
C LEU A 80 6.85 -4.58 -14.60
N GLY A 81 6.41 -4.52 -13.34
CA GLY A 81 7.01 -5.26 -12.24
C GLY A 81 6.93 -6.78 -12.44
N ALA A 82 5.81 -7.30 -12.96
CA ALA A 82 5.67 -8.72 -13.32
C ALA A 82 6.68 -9.11 -14.39
N ILE A 83 6.79 -8.35 -15.47
CA ILE A 83 7.76 -8.61 -16.55
C ILE A 83 9.19 -8.62 -16.01
N LEU A 84 9.55 -7.62 -15.21
CA LEU A 84 10.90 -7.52 -14.62
C LEU A 84 11.18 -8.68 -13.67
N LEU A 85 10.24 -9.01 -12.77
CA LEU A 85 10.43 -10.08 -11.79
C LEU A 85 10.59 -11.45 -12.45
N TYR A 86 9.70 -11.80 -13.38
CA TYR A 86 9.80 -13.08 -14.08
C TYR A 86 10.92 -13.11 -15.11
N GLY A 87 11.31 -11.96 -15.67
CA GLY A 87 12.52 -11.85 -16.49
C GLY A 87 13.79 -12.16 -15.69
N VAL A 88 13.92 -11.61 -14.49
CA VAL A 88 15.03 -11.93 -13.58
C VAL A 88 14.97 -13.37 -13.10
N ASN A 89 13.77 -13.94 -12.91
CA ASN A 89 13.59 -15.34 -12.52
C ASN A 89 14.17 -16.35 -13.52
N LEU A 90 14.37 -15.95 -14.77
CA LEU A 90 15.04 -16.82 -15.76
C LEU A 90 16.47 -17.17 -15.34
N PHE A 91 17.15 -16.23 -14.68
CA PHE A 91 18.58 -16.33 -14.32
C PHE A 91 18.81 -16.48 -12.82
N THR A 92 17.81 -16.19 -12.00
CA THR A 92 17.87 -16.21 -10.54
C THR A 92 16.79 -17.10 -9.94
N SER A 93 16.67 -17.10 -8.63
CA SER A 93 15.58 -17.73 -7.88
C SER A 93 15.08 -16.74 -6.84
N PRO A 94 14.28 -15.73 -7.26
CA PRO A 94 13.75 -14.73 -6.34
C PRO A 94 12.96 -15.37 -5.20
N ASN A 95 13.00 -14.73 -4.03
CA ASN A 95 12.23 -15.17 -2.89
C ASN A 95 10.76 -14.74 -3.05
N PHE A 96 10.01 -15.48 -3.89
CA PHE A 96 8.59 -15.23 -4.11
C PHE A 96 7.83 -15.34 -2.80
N GLY A 97 7.08 -14.30 -2.46
CA GLY A 97 6.20 -14.27 -1.28
C GLY A 97 4.73 -14.42 -1.69
N LEU A 98 4.44 -15.44 -2.50
CA LEU A 98 3.07 -15.70 -2.97
C LEU A 98 2.11 -15.88 -1.80
N LYS A 99 1.06 -15.10 -1.79
CA LYS A 99 0.01 -15.19 -0.77
C LYS A 99 -0.90 -16.37 -1.05
N ALA A 100 -1.07 -17.24 -0.05
CA ALA A 100 -1.99 -18.39 -0.15
C ALA A 100 -3.43 -17.91 -0.34
N PHE A 101 -4.19 -18.65 -1.14
CA PHE A 101 -5.60 -18.38 -1.42
C PHE A 101 -6.50 -19.23 -0.52
N PHE A 102 -6.75 -18.73 0.69
CA PHE A 102 -7.80 -19.24 1.55
C PHE A 102 -9.04 -18.33 1.41
N VAL A 103 -10.07 -18.87 0.81
CA VAL A 103 -11.22 -18.10 0.28
C VAL A 103 -11.89 -17.26 1.35
N GLY A 104 -12.19 -17.85 2.51
CA GLY A 104 -12.89 -17.16 3.60
C GLY A 104 -12.10 -15.96 4.12
N GLY A 105 -10.83 -16.16 4.47
CA GLY A 105 -9.96 -15.11 5.01
C GLY A 105 -9.67 -14.01 4.01
N VAL A 106 -9.42 -14.36 2.73
CA VAL A 106 -9.09 -13.37 1.68
C VAL A 106 -10.29 -12.52 1.32
N ILE A 107 -11.47 -13.12 1.11
CA ILE A 107 -12.67 -12.37 0.70
C ILE A 107 -13.22 -11.54 1.87
N LEU A 108 -13.46 -12.15 3.03
CA LEU A 108 -13.99 -11.43 4.19
C LEU A 108 -12.98 -10.42 4.72
N GLY A 109 -11.71 -10.79 4.79
CA GLY A 109 -10.64 -9.87 5.18
C GLY A 109 -10.55 -8.68 4.24
N GLY A 110 -10.63 -8.90 2.91
CA GLY A 110 -10.65 -7.84 1.91
C GLY A 110 -11.86 -6.92 2.01
N LEU A 111 -13.06 -7.48 2.22
CA LEU A 111 -14.29 -6.67 2.43
C LEU A 111 -14.18 -5.80 3.68
N ILE A 112 -13.79 -6.38 4.82
CA ILE A 112 -13.62 -5.65 6.09
C ILE A 112 -12.54 -4.58 5.95
N PHE A 113 -11.42 -4.91 5.31
CA PHE A 113 -10.35 -3.97 4.99
C PHE A 113 -10.88 -2.79 4.17
N GLY A 114 -11.66 -3.06 3.11
CA GLY A 114 -12.25 -2.04 2.25
C GLY A 114 -13.22 -1.12 3.00
N ILE A 115 -14.08 -1.68 3.86
CA ILE A 115 -14.97 -0.90 4.75
C ILE A 115 -14.13 0.03 5.62
N GLY A 116 -13.06 -0.48 6.22
CA GLY A 116 -12.15 0.30 7.04
C GLY A 116 -11.47 1.45 6.27
N VAL A 117 -11.03 1.19 5.03
CA VAL A 117 -10.45 2.22 4.14
C VAL A 117 -11.48 3.30 3.82
N GLY A 118 -12.73 2.91 3.53
CA GLY A 118 -13.81 3.86 3.27
C GLY A 118 -14.13 4.76 4.47
N LEU A 119 -13.87 4.32 5.70
CA LEU A 119 -14.03 5.11 6.92
C LEU A 119 -12.79 5.94 7.26
N SER A 120 -11.62 5.31 7.32
CA SER A 120 -10.38 5.99 7.74
C SER A 120 -9.76 6.85 6.65
N GLY A 121 -9.83 6.42 5.40
CA GLY A 121 -9.06 6.99 4.30
C GLY A 121 -7.57 6.61 4.35
N TYR A 122 -7.23 5.48 4.96
CA TYR A 122 -5.84 5.04 5.11
C TYR A 122 -5.67 3.57 4.76
N PHE A 123 -4.54 3.24 4.13
CA PHE A 123 -3.94 1.91 4.09
C PHE A 123 -2.86 1.77 5.16
N PRO A 124 -2.46 0.55 5.57
CA PRO A 124 -1.46 0.36 6.63
C PRO A 124 -0.15 1.13 6.40
N GLY A 125 0.46 0.99 5.23
CA GLY A 125 1.68 1.71 4.90
C GLY A 125 1.49 3.20 4.72
N VAL A 126 0.32 3.60 4.23
CA VAL A 126 -0.04 5.03 4.11
C VAL A 126 -0.14 5.70 5.47
N ILE A 127 -0.51 4.98 6.54
CA ILE A 127 -0.48 5.50 7.92
C ILE A 127 0.94 5.92 8.30
N TRP A 128 1.96 5.13 7.97
CA TRP A 128 3.36 5.47 8.25
C TRP A 128 3.81 6.72 7.49
N ILE A 129 3.47 6.84 6.20
CA ILE A 129 3.75 8.05 5.40
C ILE A 129 3.04 9.27 6.01
N ALA A 130 1.78 9.12 6.41
CA ALA A 130 0.98 10.20 6.97
C ALA A 130 1.50 10.65 8.36
N LEU A 131 1.98 9.72 9.18
CA LEU A 131 2.70 10.04 10.43
C LEU A 131 3.97 10.83 10.14
N GLY A 132 4.77 10.41 9.15
CA GLY A 132 5.95 11.14 8.70
C GLY A 132 5.63 12.53 8.17
N GLN A 133 4.47 12.70 7.51
CA GLN A 133 3.96 13.99 7.07
C GLN A 133 3.47 14.88 8.23
N GLY A 134 3.39 14.35 9.45
CA GLY A 134 2.91 15.07 10.63
C GLY A 134 1.38 15.21 10.67
N ARG A 135 0.64 14.22 10.16
CA ARG A 135 -0.83 14.22 10.22
C ARG A 135 -1.31 13.73 11.58
N ARG A 136 -2.13 14.55 12.24
CA ARG A 136 -2.65 14.23 13.58
C ARG A 136 -3.66 13.08 13.57
N ASP A 137 -4.52 13.01 12.56
CA ASP A 137 -5.51 11.93 12.43
C ASP A 137 -4.88 10.55 12.14
N ALA A 138 -3.66 10.52 11.58
CA ALA A 138 -2.89 9.29 11.38
C ALA A 138 -2.43 8.65 12.69
N ILE A 139 -2.24 9.43 13.78
CA ILE A 139 -1.92 8.87 15.10
C ILE A 139 -3.04 7.97 15.58
N TYR A 140 -4.29 8.41 15.46
CA TYR A 140 -5.45 7.62 15.86
C TYR A 140 -5.68 6.42 14.93
N ALA A 141 -5.36 6.58 13.63
CA ALA A 141 -5.35 5.46 12.70
C ALA A 141 -4.29 4.40 13.08
N ALA A 142 -3.09 4.81 13.47
CA ALA A 142 -2.06 3.89 13.94
C ALA A 142 -2.50 3.13 15.20
N LEU A 143 -3.07 3.82 16.18
CA LEU A 143 -3.58 3.20 17.41
C LEU A 143 -4.73 2.24 17.12
N GLY A 144 -5.69 2.62 16.27
CA GLY A 144 -6.77 1.74 15.84
C GLY A 144 -6.25 0.51 15.11
N GLY A 145 -5.28 0.72 14.22
CA GLY A 145 -4.63 -0.36 13.49
C GLY A 145 -3.91 -1.36 14.39
N LEU A 146 -3.15 -0.87 15.37
CA LEU A 146 -2.50 -1.72 16.39
C LEU A 146 -3.53 -2.57 17.14
N LEU A 147 -4.62 -1.98 17.59
CA LEU A 147 -5.68 -2.70 18.26
C LEU A 147 -6.34 -3.73 17.33
N GLY A 148 -6.61 -3.38 16.06
CA GLY A 148 -7.20 -4.30 15.08
C GLY A 148 -6.33 -5.52 14.81
N ALA A 149 -5.03 -5.32 14.61
CA ALA A 149 -4.06 -6.39 14.42
C ALA A 149 -3.92 -7.25 15.69
N PHE A 150 -3.93 -6.63 16.87
CA PHE A 150 -3.88 -7.33 18.15
C PHE A 150 -5.12 -8.20 18.38
N VAL A 151 -6.32 -7.66 18.19
CA VAL A 151 -7.58 -8.42 18.34
C VAL A 151 -7.62 -9.63 17.41
N TRP A 152 -7.19 -9.46 16.16
CA TRP A 152 -7.04 -10.59 15.25
C TRP A 152 -6.10 -11.65 15.80
N SER A 153 -4.95 -11.25 16.35
CA SER A 153 -3.97 -12.16 16.91
C SER A 153 -4.53 -12.99 18.09
N VAL A 154 -5.39 -12.37 18.90
CA VAL A 154 -6.04 -13.04 20.04
C VAL A 154 -7.03 -14.12 19.59
N ILE A 155 -7.87 -13.80 18.59
CA ILE A 155 -8.92 -14.71 18.13
C ILE A 155 -8.44 -15.73 17.08
N PHE A 156 -7.24 -15.55 16.54
CA PHE A 156 -6.71 -16.32 15.41
C PHE A 156 -6.79 -17.84 15.64
N GLY A 157 -6.40 -18.32 16.81
CA GLY A 157 -6.42 -19.76 17.10
C GLY A 157 -7.81 -20.40 16.96
N TRP A 158 -8.87 -19.64 17.25
CA TRP A 158 -10.26 -20.12 17.14
C TRP A 158 -10.82 -20.03 15.72
N VAL A 159 -10.44 -18.98 14.98
CA VAL A 159 -11.01 -18.71 13.64
C VAL A 159 -10.19 -19.32 12.51
N LYS A 160 -8.91 -19.66 12.74
CA LYS A 160 -8.00 -20.23 11.76
C LYS A 160 -8.60 -21.43 11.01
N PRO A 161 -9.20 -22.46 11.69
CA PRO A 161 -9.76 -23.63 10.99
C PRO A 161 -10.83 -23.29 9.96
N TYR A 162 -11.61 -22.21 10.20
CA TYR A 162 -12.72 -21.79 9.34
C TYR A 162 -12.29 -20.81 8.25
N LEU A 163 -11.32 -19.95 8.51
CA LEU A 163 -10.95 -18.86 7.61
C LEU A 163 -9.66 -19.14 6.83
N TRP A 164 -8.72 -19.88 7.40
CA TRP A 164 -7.42 -20.14 6.78
C TRP A 164 -7.24 -21.58 6.31
N ASP A 165 -7.79 -22.54 7.04
CA ASP A 165 -7.60 -23.96 6.70
C ASP A 165 -8.74 -24.46 5.79
N ALA A 166 -9.97 -23.97 5.99
CA ALA A 166 -11.08 -24.29 5.08
C ALA A 166 -10.92 -23.59 3.74
N LEU A 167 -11.19 -24.34 2.64
CA LEU A 167 -11.08 -23.84 1.26
C LEU A 167 -9.74 -23.15 0.97
N ASN A 168 -8.65 -23.76 1.41
CA ASN A 168 -7.30 -23.28 1.17
C ASN A 168 -6.71 -23.94 -0.08
N PHE A 169 -6.57 -23.18 -1.16
CA PHE A 169 -5.99 -23.63 -2.43
C PHE A 169 -4.46 -23.41 -2.50
N GLY A 170 -3.84 -22.95 -1.41
CA GLY A 170 -2.41 -22.66 -1.38
C GLY A 170 -2.01 -21.42 -2.18
N ALA A 171 -0.73 -21.32 -2.47
CA ALA A 171 -0.17 -20.21 -3.25
C ALA A 171 -0.29 -20.50 -4.75
N ILE A 172 -1.30 -19.91 -5.39
CA ILE A 172 -1.63 -20.13 -6.81
C ILE A 172 -1.47 -18.83 -7.58
N THR A 173 -0.88 -18.93 -8.78
CA THR A 173 -0.77 -17.83 -9.74
C THR A 173 -1.73 -18.01 -10.91
N TRP A 174 -2.09 -16.92 -11.60
CA TRP A 174 -2.96 -16.96 -12.78
C TRP A 174 -2.45 -17.93 -13.87
N PRO A 175 -1.14 -17.94 -14.23
CA PRO A 175 -0.67 -18.89 -15.23
C PRO A 175 -0.88 -20.36 -14.85
N GLN A 176 -0.81 -20.70 -13.57
CA GLN A 176 -1.07 -22.07 -13.10
C GLN A 176 -2.53 -22.51 -13.32
N LEU A 177 -3.50 -21.57 -13.27
CA LEU A 177 -4.90 -21.87 -13.62
C LEU A 177 -5.07 -22.23 -15.10
N PHE A 178 -4.15 -21.78 -15.95
CA PHE A 178 -4.13 -22.10 -17.39
C PHE A 178 -3.14 -23.23 -17.74
N GLY A 179 -2.69 -23.98 -16.75
CA GLY A 179 -1.84 -25.16 -16.95
C GLY A 179 -0.34 -24.88 -17.08
N VAL A 180 0.13 -23.66 -16.82
CA VAL A 180 1.57 -23.33 -16.79
C VAL A 180 2.12 -23.60 -15.39
N PRO A 181 2.97 -24.62 -15.18
CA PRO A 181 3.51 -24.92 -13.87
C PRO A 181 4.47 -23.81 -13.40
N PHE A 182 4.50 -23.54 -12.09
CA PHE A 182 5.38 -22.50 -11.53
C PHE A 182 6.87 -22.78 -11.74
N SER A 183 7.25 -24.05 -11.90
CA SER A 183 8.60 -24.49 -12.23
C SER A 183 9.04 -24.16 -13.66
N ASP A 184 8.09 -23.96 -14.58
CA ASP A 184 8.39 -23.53 -15.95
C ASP A 184 8.68 -22.04 -16.01
N LYS A 185 9.95 -21.69 -15.83
CA LYS A 185 10.41 -20.28 -15.83
C LYS A 185 10.11 -19.55 -17.14
N ILE A 186 10.21 -20.24 -18.28
CA ILE A 186 9.97 -19.62 -19.59
C ILE A 186 8.48 -19.41 -19.79
N GLY A 187 7.64 -20.40 -19.51
CA GLY A 187 6.18 -20.26 -19.55
C GLY A 187 5.67 -19.16 -18.64
N MET A 188 6.19 -19.06 -17.42
CA MET A 188 5.85 -18.01 -16.49
C MET A 188 6.29 -16.61 -16.98
N PHE A 189 7.44 -16.51 -17.63
CA PHE A 189 7.89 -15.26 -18.23
C PHE A 189 7.01 -14.84 -19.41
N ILE A 190 6.66 -15.76 -20.32
CA ILE A 190 5.73 -15.49 -21.43
C ILE A 190 4.36 -15.05 -20.87
N ALA A 191 3.85 -15.74 -19.85
CA ALA A 191 2.61 -15.32 -19.19
C ALA A 191 2.70 -13.92 -18.58
N SER A 192 3.85 -13.55 -17.99
CA SER A 192 4.06 -12.21 -17.46
C SER A 192 4.11 -11.13 -18.54
N LEU A 193 4.60 -11.43 -19.75
CA LEU A 193 4.53 -10.51 -20.90
C LEU A 193 3.07 -10.27 -21.31
N ILE A 194 2.27 -11.33 -21.44
CA ILE A 194 0.84 -11.22 -21.77
C ILE A 194 0.11 -10.40 -20.69
N PHE A 195 0.35 -10.73 -19.42
CA PHE A 195 -0.22 -10.02 -18.29
C PHE A 195 0.20 -8.54 -18.28
N GLY A 196 1.47 -8.24 -18.54
CA GLY A 196 1.99 -6.88 -18.64
C GLY A 196 1.32 -6.08 -19.75
N VAL A 197 1.12 -6.68 -20.94
CA VAL A 197 0.39 -6.04 -22.04
C VAL A 197 -1.04 -5.70 -21.63
N ILE A 198 -1.73 -6.61 -20.93
CA ILE A 198 -3.09 -6.36 -20.43
C ILE A 198 -3.08 -5.19 -19.43
N MET A 199 -2.14 -5.17 -18.49
CA MET A 199 -2.01 -4.10 -17.51
C MET A 199 -1.66 -2.74 -18.17
N PHE A 200 -0.82 -2.75 -19.20
CA PHE A 200 -0.51 -1.55 -19.97
C PHE A 200 -1.71 -1.07 -20.78
N ALA A 201 -2.51 -1.96 -21.34
CA ALA A 201 -3.75 -1.60 -22.01
C ALA A 201 -4.71 -0.92 -21.01
N VAL A 202 -4.91 -1.50 -19.82
CA VAL A 202 -5.68 -0.88 -18.74
C VAL A 202 -5.10 0.49 -18.38
N PHE A 203 -3.78 0.61 -18.24
CA PHE A 203 -3.10 1.87 -17.96
C PHE A 203 -3.34 2.92 -19.06
N LEU A 204 -3.30 2.54 -20.33
CA LEU A 204 -3.48 3.46 -21.47
C LEU A 204 -4.94 3.89 -21.62
N PHE A 205 -5.89 2.99 -21.42
CA PHE A 205 -7.32 3.25 -21.64
C PHE A 205 -8.03 3.85 -20.42
N LEU A 206 -7.41 3.84 -19.23
CA LEU A 206 -7.97 4.55 -18.09
C LEU A 206 -7.90 6.06 -18.34
N PRO A 207 -9.04 6.73 -18.36
CA PRO A 207 -9.06 8.19 -18.52
C PRO A 207 -8.40 8.84 -17.29
N ARG A 208 -7.57 9.84 -17.56
CA ARG A 208 -6.80 10.56 -16.53
C ARG A 208 -7.19 12.01 -16.52
N TYR A 209 -7.27 12.55 -15.31
CA TYR A 209 -7.23 13.99 -15.15
C TYR A 209 -5.79 14.39 -14.83
N PRO A 210 -5.24 15.44 -15.49
CA PRO A 210 -3.93 15.96 -15.14
C PRO A 210 -3.98 16.40 -13.67
N ARG A 211 -3.26 15.68 -12.80
CA ARG A 211 -2.99 16.15 -11.45
C ARG A 211 -1.82 17.10 -11.53
N GLN A 212 -2.10 18.36 -11.36
CA GLN A 212 -1.05 19.23 -10.86
C GLN A 212 -0.68 18.75 -9.46
N PRO A 213 0.62 18.74 -9.09
CA PRO A 213 0.99 18.57 -7.68
C PRO A 213 0.35 19.72 -6.92
N VAL A 214 -0.83 19.45 -6.36
CA VAL A 214 -1.56 20.45 -5.58
C VAL A 214 -0.66 20.81 -4.42
N ARG A 215 -0.17 22.04 -4.40
CA ARG A 215 0.67 22.56 -3.31
C ARG A 215 -0.05 22.55 -1.97
N HIS A 216 -1.36 22.32 -1.99
CA HIS A 216 -2.21 22.29 -0.83
C HIS A 216 -2.78 20.88 -0.68
N SER A 217 -2.48 20.26 0.44
CA SER A 217 -3.15 19.07 0.92
C SER A 217 -4.67 19.30 0.88
N CYS A 218 -5.44 18.28 0.45
CA CYS A 218 -6.89 18.31 0.53
C CYS A 218 -7.42 18.34 1.97
N SER A 219 -6.56 18.27 2.97
CA SER A 219 -6.89 18.47 4.37
C SER A 219 -6.69 19.91 4.77
N PHE A 220 -7.74 20.53 5.25
CA PHE A 220 -7.70 21.90 5.75
C PHE A 220 -7.10 21.99 7.14
N HIS A 221 -6.22 22.96 7.32
CA HIS A 221 -6.11 23.61 8.62
C HIS A 221 -7.45 24.30 8.87
N LEU A 222 -8.17 23.92 9.91
CA LEU A 222 -9.40 24.62 10.29
C LEU A 222 -9.09 26.02 10.77
N ALA A 223 -8.76 26.90 9.84
CA ALA A 223 -8.60 28.32 10.08
C ALA A 223 -9.93 29.09 10.02
N GLY A 224 -11.06 28.43 9.73
CA GLY A 224 -12.38 29.06 9.70
C GLY A 224 -13.41 28.26 8.89
N LYS A 225 -14.70 28.47 9.19
CA LYS A 225 -15.84 27.80 8.57
C LYS A 225 -15.96 27.98 7.04
N GLY A 226 -15.27 28.94 6.45
CA GLY A 226 -15.35 29.22 5.00
C GLY A 226 -14.22 28.58 4.17
N ALA A 227 -13.23 27.95 4.79
CA ALA A 227 -12.07 27.42 4.07
C ALA A 227 -12.42 26.18 3.21
N THR A 228 -13.36 25.35 3.66
CA THR A 228 -13.79 24.12 2.99
C THR A 228 -14.47 24.41 1.64
N ILE A 229 -15.32 25.43 1.59
CA ILE A 229 -16.06 25.82 0.39
C ILE A 229 -15.11 26.38 -0.68
N ARG A 230 -14.19 27.23 -0.29
CA ARG A 230 -13.21 27.84 -1.22
C ARG A 230 -12.29 26.84 -1.91
N PHE A 231 -11.95 25.77 -1.22
CA PHE A 231 -11.11 24.74 -1.83
C PHE A 231 -11.84 23.96 -2.92
N GLU A 232 -13.09 23.62 -2.69
CA GLU A 232 -13.91 22.90 -3.66
C GLU A 232 -14.22 23.76 -4.88
N ASP A 233 -14.46 25.03 -4.67
CA ASP A 233 -14.64 25.99 -5.76
C ASP A 233 -13.35 26.16 -6.54
N ALA A 234 -12.21 26.36 -5.87
CA ALA A 234 -10.90 26.43 -6.51
C ALA A 234 -10.55 25.14 -7.28
N MET A 235 -10.89 23.96 -6.73
CA MET A 235 -10.67 22.69 -7.40
C MET A 235 -11.63 22.47 -8.56
N ARG A 236 -12.87 22.94 -8.46
CA ARG A 236 -13.84 22.94 -9.54
C ARG A 236 -13.39 23.87 -10.69
N ASP A 237 -12.90 25.05 -10.38
CA ASP A 237 -12.37 26.01 -11.34
C ASP A 237 -11.08 25.51 -12.01
N GLU A 238 -10.23 24.84 -11.27
CA GLU A 238 -8.99 24.23 -11.81
C GLU A 238 -9.31 23.06 -12.72
N LEU A 239 -10.28 22.22 -12.37
CA LEU A 239 -10.75 21.11 -13.21
C LEU A 239 -11.58 21.56 -14.41
N ALA A 240 -12.29 22.69 -14.32
CA ALA A 240 -13.03 23.28 -15.43
C ALA A 240 -12.10 23.81 -16.52
N LYS A 241 -10.86 24.17 -16.19
CA LYS A 241 -9.83 24.59 -17.14
C LYS A 241 -9.31 23.45 -18.01
N TYR A 242 -9.52 22.20 -17.62
CA TYR A 242 -9.07 21.02 -18.34
C TYR A 242 -10.26 20.34 -19.03
N PRO A 243 -10.38 20.37 -20.37
CA PRO A 243 -11.48 19.76 -21.08
C PRO A 243 -11.51 18.24 -20.90
N LYS A 244 -12.70 17.64 -20.90
CA LYS A 244 -13.01 16.22 -20.68
C LYS A 244 -12.32 15.22 -21.65
N GLN A 245 -11.37 15.65 -22.47
CA GLN A 245 -10.86 14.92 -23.63
C GLN A 245 -9.61 14.07 -23.39
N ASN A 246 -9.02 14.07 -22.21
CA ASN A 246 -7.72 13.40 -21.99
C ASN A 246 -7.85 11.90 -21.84
N ARG A 247 -7.89 11.19 -22.95
CA ARG A 247 -7.93 9.72 -22.99
C ARG A 247 -6.56 9.05 -23.16
N TYR A 248 -5.49 9.77 -23.56
CA TYR A 248 -4.24 9.17 -24.02
C TYR A 248 -2.99 9.75 -23.35
N LEU A 249 -1.96 8.91 -23.26
CA LEU A 249 -0.62 9.25 -22.75
C LEU A 249 0.00 10.47 -23.44
N VAL A 250 -0.36 10.69 -24.72
CA VAL A 250 0.15 11.76 -25.57
C VAL A 250 -0.19 13.15 -25.02
N GLU A 251 -1.32 13.32 -24.37
CA GLU A 251 -1.74 14.61 -23.80
C GLU A 251 -1.08 14.91 -22.45
N LEU A 252 -0.68 13.88 -21.69
CA LEU A 252 0.26 14.04 -20.58
C LEU A 252 1.61 14.63 -21.06
N ILE A 253 1.89 14.57 -22.35
CA ILE A 253 3.17 14.96 -22.96
C ILE A 253 3.11 16.37 -23.55
N ASN A 254 1.96 16.95 -23.87
CA ASN A 254 1.87 18.13 -24.75
C ASN A 254 1.68 19.51 -24.10
N GLU A 255 1.49 19.63 -22.78
CA GLU A 255 1.34 20.94 -22.14
C GLU A 255 2.53 21.35 -21.27
N SER A 256 2.50 22.56 -20.72
CA SER A 256 3.51 23.09 -19.77
C SER A 256 3.70 22.22 -18.53
N SER A 257 2.78 21.29 -18.32
CA SER A 257 2.88 20.13 -17.42
C SER A 257 3.91 19.07 -17.89
N VAL A 258 4.41 19.11 -19.12
CA VAL A 258 5.40 18.15 -19.67
C VAL A 258 6.66 18.06 -18.82
N ARG A 259 7.13 19.16 -18.27
CA ARG A 259 8.26 19.13 -17.34
C ARG A 259 7.97 18.30 -16.09
N ASN A 260 6.74 18.35 -15.58
CA ASN A 260 6.31 17.58 -14.41
C ASN A 260 5.90 16.15 -14.79
N ALA A 261 5.33 15.92 -15.96
CA ALA A 261 4.98 14.60 -16.45
C ALA A 261 6.20 13.67 -16.58
N ARG A 262 7.33 14.19 -17.08
CA ARG A 262 8.59 13.42 -17.13
C ARG A 262 9.03 12.92 -15.76
N TYR A 263 8.88 13.72 -14.72
CA TYR A 263 9.24 13.31 -13.36
C TYR A 263 8.26 12.31 -12.76
N VAL A 264 6.98 12.40 -13.11
CA VAL A 264 5.98 11.39 -12.74
C VAL A 264 6.35 10.03 -13.33
N VAL A 265 6.78 9.99 -14.59
CA VAL A 265 7.25 8.74 -15.23
C VAL A 265 8.51 8.22 -14.56
N VAL A 266 9.49 9.08 -14.30
CA VAL A 266 10.73 8.67 -13.62
C VAL A 266 10.46 8.15 -12.22
N LEU A 267 9.57 8.81 -11.45
CA LEU A 267 9.14 8.34 -10.13
C LEU A 267 8.37 7.01 -10.22
N GLY A 268 7.52 6.85 -11.24
CA GLY A 268 6.80 5.60 -11.47
C GLY A 268 7.74 4.44 -11.82
N LEU A 269 8.78 4.68 -12.60
CA LEU A 269 9.83 3.70 -12.88
C LEU A 269 10.61 3.35 -11.61
N ALA A 270 11.04 4.35 -10.82
CA ALA A 270 11.73 4.11 -9.56
C ALA A 270 10.88 3.25 -8.62
N PHE A 271 9.60 3.62 -8.45
CA PHE A 271 8.63 2.87 -7.64
C PHE A 271 8.48 1.42 -8.12
N THR A 272 8.36 1.20 -9.43
CA THR A 272 8.19 -0.14 -10.01
C THR A 272 9.43 -1.00 -9.85
N ILE A 273 10.60 -0.46 -10.16
CA ILE A 273 11.88 -1.16 -10.06
C ILE A 273 12.14 -1.53 -8.59
N GLU A 274 11.84 -0.61 -7.66
CA GLU A 274 12.00 -0.89 -6.23
C GLU A 274 11.05 -1.96 -5.72
N ALA A 275 9.79 -1.96 -6.16
CA ALA A 275 8.84 -3.01 -5.79
C ALA A 275 9.33 -4.42 -6.17
N VAL A 276 10.09 -4.54 -7.26
CA VAL A 276 10.78 -5.78 -7.65
C VAL A 276 12.06 -5.99 -6.83
N ALA A 277 12.87 -4.94 -6.67
CA ALA A 277 14.13 -5.00 -5.94
C ALA A 277 13.97 -5.52 -4.51
N VAL A 278 12.92 -5.08 -3.80
CA VAL A 278 12.62 -5.54 -2.44
C VAL A 278 12.41 -7.07 -2.40
N ILE A 279 11.74 -7.64 -3.41
CA ILE A 279 11.55 -9.11 -3.51
C ILE A 279 12.89 -9.80 -3.77
N LEU A 280 13.72 -9.23 -4.63
CA LEU A 280 15.06 -9.78 -4.93
C LEU A 280 15.99 -9.71 -3.73
N LEU A 281 15.91 -8.65 -2.94
CA LEU A 281 16.78 -8.42 -1.79
C LEU A 281 16.39 -9.27 -0.59
N HIS A 282 15.11 -9.42 -0.30
CA HIS A 282 14.72 -10.11 0.93
C HIS A 282 13.36 -10.83 0.85
N GLN A 283 12.27 -10.10 0.66
CA GLN A 283 10.90 -10.60 0.62
C GLN A 283 9.96 -9.56 0.02
N ILE A 284 8.68 -9.91 -0.11
CA ILE A 284 7.64 -8.98 -0.57
C ILE A 284 7.58 -7.73 0.32
N PHE A 285 7.20 -6.61 -0.31
CA PHE A 285 6.91 -5.38 0.42
C PHE A 285 5.57 -5.50 1.15
N GLY A 286 5.62 -5.65 2.47
CA GLY A 286 4.46 -5.72 3.37
C GLY A 286 4.55 -4.63 4.43
N GLU A 287 3.42 -4.20 4.99
CA GLU A 287 3.37 -3.09 5.96
C GLU A 287 2.33 -3.34 7.06
N SER A 288 1.75 -4.52 7.15
CA SER A 288 0.72 -4.83 8.14
C SER A 288 1.19 -5.77 9.25
N THR A 289 2.24 -6.55 9.00
CA THR A 289 2.78 -7.48 9.98
C THR A 289 3.45 -6.75 11.13
N THR A 290 4.03 -5.59 10.88
CA THR A 290 4.62 -4.71 11.90
C THR A 290 3.64 -4.38 13.01
N TYR A 291 2.37 -4.14 12.69
CA TYR A 291 1.35 -3.88 13.72
C TYR A 291 1.12 -5.09 14.65
N SER A 292 1.09 -6.29 14.09
CA SER A 292 1.01 -7.52 14.88
C SER A 292 2.30 -7.78 15.67
N TRP A 293 3.45 -7.48 15.06
CA TRP A 293 4.75 -7.60 15.72
C TRP A 293 4.85 -6.66 16.93
N ILE A 294 4.45 -5.38 16.79
CA ILE A 294 4.40 -4.44 17.90
C ILE A 294 3.48 -4.99 19.02
N GLY A 295 2.27 -5.46 18.64
CA GLY A 295 1.33 -6.07 19.60
C GLY A 295 1.93 -7.27 20.32
N ALA A 296 2.67 -8.11 19.61
CA ALA A 296 3.37 -9.26 20.18
C ALA A 296 4.47 -8.82 21.16
N GLN A 297 5.31 -7.83 20.79
CA GLN A 297 6.37 -7.32 21.67
C GLN A 297 5.78 -6.72 22.96
N LEU A 298 4.72 -5.91 22.85
CA LEU A 298 4.04 -5.34 24.01
C LEU A 298 3.42 -6.43 24.89
N SER A 299 2.84 -7.47 24.29
CA SER A 299 2.28 -8.61 25.03
C SER A 299 3.35 -9.40 25.78
N TYR A 300 4.52 -9.57 25.17
CA TYR A 300 5.65 -10.26 25.79
C TYR A 300 6.17 -9.53 27.04
N LEU A 301 6.14 -8.19 27.03
CA LEU A 301 6.51 -7.40 28.21
C LEU A 301 5.54 -7.58 29.38
N VAL A 302 4.25 -7.86 29.08
CA VAL A 302 3.21 -8.03 30.10
C VAL A 302 3.13 -9.50 30.59
N ASN A 303 3.09 -10.44 29.65
CA ASN A 303 3.00 -11.86 29.93
C ASN A 303 3.78 -12.68 28.89
N PRO A 304 5.06 -12.99 29.12
CA PRO A 304 5.90 -13.72 28.18
C PRO A 304 5.35 -15.10 27.78
N TYR A 305 4.79 -15.84 28.73
CA TYR A 305 4.25 -17.16 28.43
C TYR A 305 3.02 -17.12 27.54
N TRP A 306 2.09 -16.23 27.83
CA TRP A 306 0.91 -16.06 26.99
C TRP A 306 1.29 -15.60 25.58
N ALA A 307 2.19 -14.64 25.47
CA ALA A 307 2.65 -14.15 24.18
C ALA A 307 3.35 -15.25 23.37
N ALA A 308 4.25 -16.02 24.00
CA ALA A 308 4.97 -17.11 23.34
C ALA A 308 4.09 -18.33 23.01
N SER A 309 2.96 -18.52 23.71
CA SER A 309 1.99 -19.59 23.44
C SER A 309 0.94 -19.21 22.39
N ASN A 310 0.82 -17.92 22.04
CA ASN A 310 -0.16 -17.45 21.06
C ASN A 310 0.23 -17.92 19.65
N PRO A 311 -0.63 -18.71 18.94
CA PRO A 311 -0.28 -19.29 17.65
C PRO A 311 0.00 -18.25 16.56
N TYR A 312 -0.62 -17.05 16.64
CA TYR A 312 -0.37 -15.98 15.69
C TYR A 312 0.97 -15.29 15.93
N PHE A 313 1.35 -15.09 17.19
CA PHE A 313 2.63 -14.48 17.54
C PHE A 313 3.81 -15.43 17.30
N GLN A 314 3.58 -16.74 17.32
CA GLN A 314 4.56 -17.73 16.87
C GLN A 314 4.83 -17.61 15.36
N LEU A 315 3.80 -17.31 14.55
CA LEU A 315 3.95 -17.13 13.09
C LEU A 315 4.52 -15.77 12.72
N PHE A 316 4.13 -14.70 13.43
CA PHE A 316 4.37 -13.31 13.01
C PHE A 316 4.94 -12.41 14.11
N GLY A 317 5.21 -12.93 15.29
CA GLY A 317 5.75 -12.18 16.43
C GLY A 317 7.22 -12.48 16.76
N GLY A 318 7.77 -13.54 16.19
CA GLY A 318 9.11 -14.02 16.53
C GLY A 318 9.17 -14.65 17.93
N MET A 319 8.08 -15.23 18.39
CA MET A 319 7.93 -15.76 19.76
C MET A 319 7.71 -17.25 19.75
N HIS A 320 8.42 -17.96 20.64
CA HIS A 320 8.34 -19.42 20.78
C HIS A 320 8.49 -19.85 22.22
N ILE A 321 8.04 -21.07 22.53
CA ILE A 321 8.38 -21.76 23.75
C ILE A 321 9.45 -22.80 23.41
N VAL A 322 10.66 -22.65 23.97
CA VAL A 322 11.78 -23.56 23.79
C VAL A 322 12.12 -24.15 25.16
N ASN A 323 12.03 -25.48 25.29
CA ASN A 323 12.28 -26.20 26.55
C ASN A 323 11.46 -25.65 27.75
N GLY A 324 10.20 -25.24 27.50
CA GLY A 324 9.32 -24.68 28.52
C GLY A 324 9.59 -23.19 28.85
N VAL A 325 10.55 -22.56 28.24
CA VAL A 325 10.89 -21.15 28.47
C VAL A 325 10.42 -20.28 27.27
N PRO A 326 9.74 -19.15 27.52
CA PRO A 326 9.37 -18.23 26.46
C PRO A 326 10.61 -17.54 25.89
N VAL A 327 10.77 -17.60 24.57
CA VAL A 327 11.87 -17.00 23.82
C VAL A 327 11.31 -15.99 22.82
N ASN A 328 11.90 -14.82 22.78
CA ASN A 328 11.57 -13.78 21.82
C ASN A 328 12.74 -13.55 20.85
N LYS A 329 12.48 -13.74 19.55
CA LYS A 329 13.45 -13.49 18.47
C LYS A 329 12.86 -12.41 17.53
N PRO A 330 12.84 -11.14 17.92
CA PRO A 330 12.04 -10.11 17.28
C PRO A 330 12.40 -9.86 15.82
N PHE A 331 13.66 -10.06 15.39
CA PHE A 331 14.12 -9.71 14.05
C PHE A 331 14.50 -10.91 13.17
N SER A 332 14.56 -12.12 13.73
CA SER A 332 15.02 -13.29 12.97
C SER A 332 13.95 -13.89 12.06
N GLU A 333 12.68 -13.72 12.37
CA GLU A 333 11.57 -14.41 11.72
C GLU A 333 10.64 -13.48 10.92
N ILE A 334 10.60 -12.18 11.24
CA ILE A 334 9.70 -11.20 10.62
C ILE A 334 10.32 -10.54 9.38
N GLY A 335 11.60 -10.70 9.21
CA GLY A 335 12.34 -10.12 8.07
C GLY A 335 12.38 -8.59 8.10
N TRP A 336 12.15 -7.98 6.94
CA TRP A 336 12.33 -6.55 6.73
C TRP A 336 11.15 -5.68 7.15
N GLU A 337 9.95 -6.24 7.36
CA GLU A 337 8.71 -5.45 7.42
C GLU A 337 8.77 -4.31 8.47
N PRO A 338 9.21 -4.54 9.73
CA PRO A 338 9.35 -3.44 10.69
C PRO A 338 10.38 -2.38 10.29
N ILE A 339 11.45 -2.78 9.60
CA ILE A 339 12.51 -1.86 9.17
C ILE A 339 12.07 -1.05 7.96
N THR A 340 11.37 -1.68 7.01
CA THR A 340 10.81 -0.97 5.84
C THR A 340 9.68 -0.03 6.23
N ASP A 341 8.90 -0.33 7.27
CA ASP A 341 7.88 0.59 7.79
C ASP A 341 8.51 1.83 8.43
N LEU A 342 9.63 1.67 9.16
CA LEU A 342 10.42 2.82 9.62
C LEU A 342 10.93 3.65 8.42
N SER A 343 11.43 2.99 7.37
CA SER A 343 11.83 3.67 6.13
C SER A 343 10.66 4.39 5.46
N THR A 344 9.48 3.79 5.45
CA THR A 344 8.25 4.38 4.91
C THR A 344 7.87 5.65 5.68
N PHE A 345 7.95 5.62 7.01
CA PHE A 345 7.78 6.81 7.86
C PHE A 345 8.82 7.88 7.54
N LEU A 346 10.11 7.52 7.47
CA LEU A 346 11.19 8.44 7.13
C LEU A 346 11.03 9.02 5.72
N GLY A 347 10.59 8.22 4.75
CA GLY A 347 10.28 8.67 3.39
C GLY A 347 9.18 9.73 3.37
N GLY A 348 8.10 9.54 4.14
CA GLY A 348 7.05 10.52 4.35
C GLY A 348 7.57 11.82 5.01
N LEU A 349 8.42 11.69 6.02
CA LEU A 349 9.01 12.82 6.74
C LEU A 349 9.97 13.62 5.84
N ILE A 350 10.92 12.96 5.20
CA ILE A 350 11.90 13.59 4.30
C ILE A 350 11.18 14.28 3.14
N SER A 351 10.22 13.57 2.51
CA SER A 351 9.46 14.13 1.40
C SER A 351 8.68 15.37 1.84
N SER A 352 7.95 15.28 2.95
CA SER A 352 7.09 16.38 3.41
C SER A 352 7.85 17.62 3.87
N ILE A 353 9.03 17.47 4.45
CA ILE A 353 9.85 18.60 4.92
C ILE A 353 10.66 19.21 3.76
N PHE A 354 11.37 18.39 3.00
CA PHE A 354 12.42 18.89 2.09
C PHE A 354 11.97 18.96 0.62
N ILE A 355 11.02 18.11 0.18
CA ILE A 355 10.66 17.98 -1.23
C ILE A 355 9.32 18.66 -1.51
N SER A 356 8.22 18.15 -0.96
CA SER A 356 6.87 18.68 -1.17
C SER A 356 6.56 19.91 -0.32
N ARG A 357 7.28 20.09 0.79
CA ARG A 357 7.06 21.14 1.80
C ARG A 357 5.62 21.13 2.36
N ARG A 358 5.05 19.94 2.52
CA ARG A 358 3.69 19.72 3.04
C ARG A 358 3.66 19.21 4.48
N PHE A 359 4.75 19.35 5.23
CA PHE A 359 4.79 18.92 6.62
C PHE A 359 3.76 19.68 7.46
N MET A 360 2.92 18.93 8.18
CA MET A 360 1.73 19.45 8.83
C MET A 360 1.90 19.73 10.34
N GLY A 361 3.00 19.24 10.94
CA GLY A 361 3.36 19.52 12.34
C GLY A 361 2.30 19.07 13.35
N PHE A 362 1.56 18.01 13.04
CA PHE A 362 0.48 17.47 13.88
C PHE A 362 -0.63 18.46 14.26
N LYS A 363 -0.81 19.48 13.43
CA LYS A 363 -1.89 20.46 13.61
C LYS A 363 -3.24 19.84 13.32
N ARG A 364 -4.30 20.44 13.86
CA ARG A 364 -5.67 20.00 13.67
C ARG A 364 -6.05 20.02 12.18
N GLN A 365 -6.50 18.88 11.67
CA GLN A 365 -6.86 18.70 10.26
C GLN A 365 -8.04 17.74 10.14
N ILE A 366 -8.95 18.06 9.23
CA ILE A 366 -10.08 17.19 8.90
C ILE A 366 -10.19 17.12 7.38
N PRO A 367 -10.19 15.90 6.78
CA PRO A 367 -10.37 15.74 5.35
C PRO A 367 -11.69 16.38 4.88
N THR A 368 -11.67 16.97 3.69
CA THR A 368 -12.81 17.73 3.16
C THR A 368 -14.05 16.85 2.96
N ILE A 369 -13.86 15.65 2.38
CA ILE A 369 -14.94 14.70 2.16
C ILE A 369 -15.55 14.26 3.50
N TRP A 370 -14.71 14.03 4.53
CA TRP A 370 -15.18 13.74 5.88
C TRP A 370 -15.99 14.90 6.46
N ALA A 371 -15.46 16.14 6.34
CA ALA A 371 -16.10 17.33 6.90
C ALA A 371 -17.48 17.59 6.30
N ARG A 372 -17.65 17.35 4.99
CA ARG A 372 -18.97 17.44 4.33
C ARG A 372 -20.00 16.49 4.93
N ARG A 373 -19.58 15.29 5.30
CA ARG A 373 -20.50 14.25 5.77
C ARG A 373 -20.79 14.31 7.26
N PHE A 374 -19.74 14.50 8.09
CA PHE A 374 -19.79 14.36 9.54
C PHE A 374 -19.50 15.67 10.28
N GLY A 375 -19.25 16.75 9.53
CA GLY A 375 -18.87 18.05 10.08
C GLY A 375 -17.41 18.12 10.50
N THR A 376 -17.06 19.25 11.10
CA THR A 376 -15.69 19.62 11.46
C THR A 376 -15.27 19.20 12.86
N SER A 377 -15.97 18.25 13.48
CA SER A 377 -15.65 17.73 14.81
C SER A 377 -14.41 16.86 14.74
N GLU A 378 -13.37 17.25 15.47
CA GLU A 378 -12.12 16.50 15.57
C GLU A 378 -12.33 15.13 16.23
N ALA A 379 -13.14 15.07 17.29
CA ALA A 379 -13.46 13.82 17.98
C ALA A 379 -14.13 12.80 17.04
N LYS A 380 -15.07 13.24 16.19
CA LYS A 380 -15.70 12.37 15.19
C LYS A 380 -14.69 11.88 14.16
N ARG A 381 -13.76 12.75 13.72
CA ARG A 381 -12.69 12.34 12.79
C ARG A 381 -11.75 11.34 13.45
N PHE A 382 -11.39 11.53 14.71
CA PHE A 382 -10.54 10.60 15.44
C PHE A 382 -11.18 9.23 15.57
N LEU A 383 -12.45 9.18 15.98
CA LEU A 383 -13.20 7.91 16.03
C LEU A 383 -13.27 7.23 14.67
N GLY A 384 -13.53 8.00 13.60
CA GLY A 384 -13.55 7.46 12.24
C GLY A 384 -12.18 6.92 11.79
N SER A 385 -11.08 7.64 12.09
CA SER A 385 -9.73 7.17 11.80
C SER A 385 -9.38 5.93 12.60
N PHE A 386 -9.69 5.93 13.90
CA PHE A 386 -9.40 4.81 14.81
C PHE A 386 -10.16 3.55 14.41
N PHE A 387 -11.49 3.59 14.36
CA PHE A 387 -12.30 2.41 14.03
C PHE A 387 -12.15 1.98 12.58
N GLY A 388 -11.97 2.93 11.65
CA GLY A 388 -11.67 2.61 10.26
C GLY A 388 -10.35 1.87 10.13
N ALA A 389 -9.28 2.35 10.75
CA ALA A 389 -7.97 1.68 10.72
C ALA A 389 -7.96 0.38 11.54
N PHE A 390 -8.76 0.27 12.60
CA PHE A 390 -9.00 -1.01 13.28
C PHE A 390 -9.50 -2.06 12.28
N LEU A 391 -10.54 -1.75 11.50
CA LEU A 391 -11.07 -2.67 10.49
C LEU A 391 -10.05 -2.94 9.38
N VAL A 392 -9.28 -1.94 8.96
CA VAL A 392 -8.21 -2.11 7.96
C VAL A 392 -7.19 -3.15 8.41
N LEU A 393 -6.64 -3.00 9.60
CA LEU A 393 -5.60 -3.91 10.08
C LEU A 393 -6.17 -5.28 10.48
N PHE A 394 -7.36 -5.32 11.06
CA PHE A 394 -8.06 -6.58 11.33
C PHE A 394 -8.29 -7.37 10.03
N GLY A 395 -8.84 -6.73 9.00
CA GLY A 395 -9.06 -7.35 7.68
C GLY A 395 -7.76 -7.74 6.98
N ALA A 396 -6.73 -6.90 7.06
CA ALA A 396 -5.39 -7.19 6.53
C ALA A 396 -4.80 -8.47 7.15
N ARG A 397 -4.89 -8.60 8.47
CA ARG A 397 -4.35 -9.78 9.16
C ARG A 397 -5.19 -11.02 8.91
N MET A 398 -6.52 -10.87 8.77
CA MET A 398 -7.43 -11.94 8.34
C MET A 398 -7.06 -12.47 6.95
N ALA A 399 -6.73 -11.60 6.00
CA ALA A 399 -6.31 -11.97 4.65
C ALA A 399 -4.82 -12.32 4.52
N ASN A 400 -4.05 -12.31 5.61
CA ASN A 400 -2.59 -12.50 5.60
C ASN A 400 -1.82 -11.52 4.73
N GLY A 401 -2.30 -10.27 4.61
CA GLY A 401 -1.61 -9.23 3.85
C GLY A 401 -2.44 -7.96 3.72
N CYS A 402 -1.78 -6.86 3.43
CA CYS A 402 -2.37 -5.55 3.22
C CYS A 402 -2.30 -5.12 1.74
N ALA A 403 -2.57 -3.83 1.47
CA ALA A 403 -2.51 -3.30 0.11
C ALA A 403 -1.12 -3.43 -0.54
N SER A 404 -0.03 -3.15 0.18
CA SER A 404 1.33 -3.33 -0.34
C SER A 404 1.66 -4.81 -0.59
N GLY A 405 1.27 -5.70 0.32
CA GLY A 405 1.51 -7.13 0.21
C GLY A 405 0.68 -7.82 -0.86
N HIS A 406 -0.63 -7.52 -0.95
CA HIS A 406 -1.51 -8.09 -1.98
C HIS A 406 -1.57 -7.22 -3.23
N ILE A 407 -2.01 -5.94 -3.14
CA ILE A 407 -2.33 -5.14 -4.32
C ILE A 407 -1.08 -4.77 -5.13
N LEU A 408 0.06 -4.49 -4.49
CA LEU A 408 1.30 -4.26 -5.20
C LEU A 408 2.09 -5.56 -5.39
N SER A 409 2.72 -6.06 -4.33
CA SER A 409 3.67 -7.18 -4.41
C SER A 409 3.04 -8.50 -4.88
N GLY A 410 1.83 -8.81 -4.42
CA GLY A 410 1.16 -10.05 -4.80
C GLY A 410 0.61 -10.03 -6.22
N ASN A 411 0.06 -8.90 -6.69
CA ASN A 411 -0.43 -8.80 -8.06
C ASN A 411 0.71 -8.79 -9.08
N LEU A 412 1.86 -8.17 -8.78
CA LEU A 412 3.00 -8.26 -9.69
C LEU A 412 3.62 -9.67 -9.76
N GLN A 413 3.36 -10.51 -8.73
CA GLN A 413 3.67 -11.94 -8.76
C GLN A 413 2.56 -12.78 -9.41
N MET A 414 1.52 -12.15 -9.96
CA MET A 414 0.36 -12.78 -10.58
C MET A 414 -0.42 -13.71 -9.63
N ALA A 415 -0.40 -13.47 -8.32
CA ALA A 415 -1.08 -14.30 -7.32
C ALA A 415 -2.60 -14.14 -7.37
N VAL A 416 -3.35 -15.24 -7.49
CA VAL A 416 -4.82 -15.25 -7.56
C VAL A 416 -5.44 -14.63 -6.31
N SER A 417 -4.94 -15.00 -5.12
CA SER A 417 -5.40 -14.45 -3.84
C SER A 417 -5.37 -12.92 -3.80
N SER A 418 -4.36 -12.33 -4.43
CA SER A 418 -4.10 -10.89 -4.42
C SER A 418 -5.10 -10.12 -5.28
N PHE A 419 -5.48 -10.66 -6.43
CA PHE A 419 -6.55 -10.09 -7.26
C PHE A 419 -7.90 -10.19 -6.57
N VAL A 420 -8.21 -11.33 -5.97
CA VAL A 420 -9.46 -11.52 -5.22
C VAL A 420 -9.53 -10.57 -4.03
N PHE A 421 -8.44 -10.42 -3.28
CA PHE A 421 -8.35 -9.45 -2.18
C PHE A 421 -8.58 -8.03 -2.69
N MET A 422 -7.92 -7.62 -3.77
CA MET A 422 -8.05 -6.28 -4.35
C MET A 422 -9.52 -5.99 -4.74
N LEU A 423 -10.20 -6.94 -5.39
CA LEU A 423 -11.62 -6.80 -5.74
C LEU A 423 -12.51 -6.69 -4.50
N ALA A 424 -12.27 -7.51 -3.48
CA ALA A 424 -13.02 -7.47 -2.22
C ALA A 424 -12.82 -6.12 -1.51
N VAL A 425 -11.58 -5.61 -1.46
CA VAL A 425 -11.28 -4.27 -0.92
C VAL A 425 -12.04 -3.17 -1.68
N MET A 426 -12.03 -3.21 -3.01
CA MET A 426 -12.75 -2.23 -3.83
C MET A 426 -14.26 -2.26 -3.52
N VAL A 427 -14.86 -3.44 -3.45
CA VAL A 427 -16.30 -3.60 -3.12
C VAL A 427 -16.59 -3.05 -1.72
N GLY A 428 -15.84 -3.44 -0.70
CA GLY A 428 -16.03 -2.97 0.67
C GLY A 428 -15.88 -1.44 0.79
N ALA A 429 -14.87 -0.87 0.13
CA ALA A 429 -14.66 0.58 0.11
C ALA A 429 -15.79 1.30 -0.62
N MET A 430 -16.23 0.82 -1.79
CA MET A 430 -17.33 1.43 -2.55
C MET A 430 -18.64 1.42 -1.77
N ILE A 431 -18.95 0.33 -1.07
CA ILE A 431 -20.14 0.24 -0.19
C ILE A 431 -20.08 1.34 0.86
N THR A 432 -18.97 1.45 1.58
CA THR A 432 -18.79 2.47 2.63
C THR A 432 -18.85 3.89 2.07
N LEU A 433 -18.16 4.14 0.97
CA LEU A 433 -18.14 5.46 0.35
C LEU A 433 -19.53 5.85 -0.18
N ARG A 434 -20.26 4.93 -0.76
CA ARG A 434 -21.61 5.20 -1.30
C ARG A 434 -22.64 5.44 -0.21
N TYR A 435 -22.70 4.56 0.79
CA TYR A 435 -23.78 4.56 1.77
C TYR A 435 -23.45 5.34 3.05
N VAL A 436 -22.21 5.26 3.54
CA VAL A 436 -21.78 5.95 4.77
C VAL A 436 -21.28 7.35 4.47
N MET A 437 -20.34 7.50 3.53
CA MET A 437 -19.78 8.80 3.16
C MET A 437 -20.65 9.58 2.18
N ARG A 438 -21.63 8.93 1.54
CA ARG A 438 -22.52 9.49 0.51
C ARG A 438 -21.77 10.10 -0.69
N LEU A 439 -20.63 9.52 -1.04
CA LEU A 439 -19.84 9.93 -2.19
C LEU A 439 -20.38 9.26 -3.46
N LYS A 440 -20.45 9.99 -4.56
CA LYS A 440 -20.83 9.41 -5.85
C LYS A 440 -19.72 8.48 -6.36
N ILE A 441 -20.07 7.27 -6.77
CA ILE A 441 -19.13 6.32 -7.38
C ILE A 441 -19.06 6.60 -8.88
N ASN A 442 -17.85 6.53 -9.44
CA ASN A 442 -17.60 6.67 -10.88
C ASN A 442 -18.20 7.95 -11.52
N SER A 443 -18.27 9.04 -10.77
CA SER A 443 -18.72 10.31 -11.35
C SER A 443 -17.58 10.91 -12.19
N TRP A 444 -17.81 10.92 -13.51
CA TRP A 444 -16.91 11.47 -14.51
C TRP A 444 -17.09 12.98 -14.68
N GLY A 445 -17.15 13.68 -13.73
CA GLY A 445 -17.36 15.09 -13.77
C GLY A 445 -18.04 15.53 -12.51
N TYR A 446 -17.57 16.60 -12.02
CA TYR A 446 -18.24 17.35 -11.01
C TYR A 446 -19.52 17.91 -11.64
N ALA A 447 -20.63 17.25 -11.42
CA ALA A 447 -21.94 17.83 -11.57
C ALA A 447 -22.35 18.49 -10.28
#